data_7e5ac5bf00174a5055e40c4421b6336e
#
_entry.id   7e5ac5bf00174a5055e40c4421b6336e
#
_cell.length_a   1.000
_cell.length_b   1.000
_cell.length_c   1.000
_cell.angle_alpha   90.00
_cell.angle_beta   90.00
_cell.angle_gamma   90.00
#
_symmetry.space_group_name_H-M   'P 1'
#
loop_
_entity.id
_entity.type
_entity.pdbx_description
1 polymer ?
#
loop_
_entity_poly.entity_id
_entity_poly.type
_entity_poly.pdbx_seq_one_letter_code
_entity_poly.pdbx_strand_id
1 'polypeptide(L)'
;EKMNKTTNLRIGADNYYDSVQKIHDHGLVVWGSIVLGADGDDKDSFKRMTEFVLENNIDVLTFGINCPFPITALYHRLDAEKRIFRKNYPEDWKYYDTAHVVHRLVDMNLEEFIEGMQYMYDHLYAGDNLRLRFRKSLQTIGSTTHGKRNAMFGFRVGSDWIQVFEQVLENLRLLYDSGDYYKDWYKSSAVTVPSEKGVAVS
;
A
#
# COMPACT_ATOMS: atom_id res chain seq x y z
N GLU A 1 -14.19 -6.74 -5.09
CA GLU A 1 -15.40 -6.22 -4.42
C GLU A 1 -15.06 -5.29 -3.25
N LYS A 2 -13.97 -5.53 -2.48
CA LYS A 2 -13.54 -4.67 -1.35
C LYS A 2 -12.82 -3.39 -1.79
N MET A 3 -12.11 -3.40 -2.93
CA MET A 3 -11.49 -2.19 -3.50
C MET A 3 -12.51 -1.11 -3.87
N ASN A 4 -13.74 -1.50 -4.21
CA ASN A 4 -14.82 -0.56 -4.56
C ASN A 4 -15.43 0.21 -3.38
N LYS A 5 -15.20 -0.22 -2.13
CA LYS A 5 -15.81 0.44 -0.95
C LYS A 5 -14.97 1.59 -0.39
N THR A 6 -13.68 1.65 -0.73
CA THR A 6 -12.75 2.69 -0.24
C THR A 6 -12.57 3.84 -1.21
N THR A 7 -13.00 3.68 -2.46
CA THR A 7 -12.88 4.72 -3.47
C THR A 7 -14.27 5.26 -3.79
N ASN A 8 -14.54 6.49 -3.40
CA ASN A 8 -15.60 7.32 -3.98
C ASN A 8 -15.35 7.61 -5.48
N LEU A 9 -14.51 6.80 -6.12
CA LEU A 9 -14.27 6.88 -7.54
C LEU A 9 -15.42 6.20 -8.28
N ARG A 10 -16.08 6.96 -9.12
CA ARG A 10 -17.12 6.49 -10.07
C ARG A 10 -16.55 5.55 -11.15
N ILE A 11 -15.32 5.09 -10.97
CA ILE A 11 -14.61 4.17 -11.86
C ILE A 11 -14.67 2.80 -11.20
N GLY A 12 -15.44 1.87 -11.77
CA GLY A 12 -15.42 0.47 -11.36
C GLY A 12 -14.06 -0.18 -11.62
N ALA A 13 -13.71 -1.23 -10.86
CA ALA A 13 -12.44 -1.94 -11.01
C ALA A 13 -12.16 -2.38 -12.46
N ASP A 14 -13.21 -2.75 -13.21
CA ASP A 14 -13.13 -3.19 -14.60
C ASP A 14 -12.74 -2.09 -15.59
N ASN A 15 -12.78 -0.82 -15.16
CA ASN A 15 -12.49 0.35 -16.01
C ASN A 15 -11.13 0.99 -15.74
N TYR A 16 -10.30 0.43 -14.84
CA TYR A 16 -8.98 1.02 -14.56
C TYR A 16 -8.07 1.01 -15.78
N TYR A 17 -8.03 -0.10 -16.50
CA TYR A 17 -7.21 -0.23 -17.70
C TYR A 17 -7.57 0.86 -18.73
N ASP A 18 -8.85 1.00 -19.06
CA ASP A 18 -9.32 2.00 -20.02
C ASP A 18 -9.03 3.43 -19.56
N SER A 19 -9.13 3.68 -18.25
CA SER A 19 -8.84 4.99 -17.68
C SER A 19 -7.35 5.32 -17.76
N VAL A 20 -6.49 4.36 -17.45
CA VAL A 20 -5.04 4.50 -17.58
C VAL A 20 -4.65 4.73 -19.05
N GLN A 21 -5.22 3.96 -19.98
CA GLN A 21 -4.96 4.14 -21.41
C GLN A 21 -5.34 5.54 -21.88
N LYS A 22 -6.52 6.03 -21.51
CA LYS A 22 -6.94 7.40 -21.85
C LYS A 22 -5.99 8.47 -21.32
N ILE A 23 -5.46 8.30 -20.11
CA ILE A 23 -4.46 9.21 -19.55
C ILE A 23 -3.17 9.16 -20.38
N HIS A 24 -2.71 7.96 -20.72
CA HIS A 24 -1.53 7.75 -21.54
C HIS A 24 -1.67 8.29 -22.96
N ASP A 25 -2.84 8.17 -23.58
CA ASP A 25 -3.13 8.72 -24.91
C ASP A 25 -2.96 10.24 -24.98
N HIS A 26 -3.07 10.92 -23.82
CA HIS A 26 -2.80 12.35 -23.68
C HIS A 26 -1.35 12.67 -23.31
N GLY A 27 -0.45 11.68 -23.28
CA GLY A 27 0.96 11.84 -22.94
C GLY A 27 1.20 12.14 -21.46
N LEU A 28 0.28 11.73 -20.57
CA LEU A 28 0.37 11.91 -19.13
C LEU A 28 0.79 10.63 -18.43
N VAL A 29 1.58 10.75 -17.35
CA VAL A 29 1.91 9.64 -16.47
C VAL A 29 0.79 9.39 -15.45
N VAL A 30 0.64 8.14 -15.06
CA VAL A 30 -0.26 7.73 -13.98
C VAL A 30 0.53 7.54 -12.69
N TRP A 31 0.15 8.29 -11.66
CA TRP A 31 0.67 8.12 -10.31
C TRP A 31 -0.36 7.37 -9.46
N GLY A 32 -0.09 6.10 -9.17
CA GLY A 32 -0.88 5.26 -8.29
C GLY A 32 -0.47 5.43 -6.83
N SER A 33 -1.44 5.45 -5.93
CA SER A 33 -1.21 5.37 -4.49
C SER A 33 -1.96 4.17 -3.92
N ILE A 34 -1.24 3.31 -3.18
CA ILE A 34 -1.77 2.08 -2.59
C ILE A 34 -1.69 2.18 -1.07
N VAL A 35 -2.77 1.76 -0.40
CA VAL A 35 -2.78 1.57 1.06
C VAL A 35 -2.61 0.09 1.34
N LEU A 36 -1.63 -0.25 2.17
CA LEU A 36 -1.27 -1.61 2.56
C LEU A 36 -1.72 -1.92 4.00
N GLY A 37 -2.15 -3.14 4.27
CA GLY A 37 -2.56 -3.57 5.60
C GLY A 37 -3.97 -3.14 5.97
N ALA A 38 -4.85 -2.94 5.00
CA ALA A 38 -6.28 -2.78 5.23
C ALA A 38 -6.94 -4.13 5.56
N ASP A 39 -8.11 -4.08 6.21
CA ASP A 39 -8.87 -5.31 6.47
C ASP A 39 -9.25 -6.00 5.15
N GLY A 40 -8.92 -7.28 5.05
CA GLY A 40 -9.09 -8.10 3.87
C GLY A 40 -7.86 -8.13 2.94
N ASP A 41 -6.77 -7.44 3.30
CA ASP A 41 -5.48 -7.74 2.74
C ASP A 41 -4.93 -9.01 3.39
N ASP A 42 -4.49 -9.94 2.56
CA ASP A 42 -3.83 -11.19 2.92
C ASP A 42 -2.42 -11.22 2.33
N LYS A 43 -1.65 -12.25 2.63
CA LYS A 43 -0.28 -12.43 2.12
C LYS A 43 -0.19 -12.38 0.58
N ASP A 44 -1.26 -12.79 -0.12
CA ASP A 44 -1.28 -12.79 -1.59
C ASP A 44 -1.69 -11.43 -2.18
N SER A 45 -2.17 -10.49 -1.35
CA SER A 45 -2.58 -9.15 -1.78
C SER A 45 -1.43 -8.37 -2.40
N PHE A 46 -0.22 -8.51 -1.85
CA PHE A 46 0.97 -7.82 -2.38
C PHE A 46 1.31 -8.28 -3.80
N LYS A 47 1.17 -9.57 -4.07
CA LYS A 47 1.36 -10.12 -5.42
C LYS A 47 0.31 -9.59 -6.38
N ARG A 48 -0.98 -9.64 -6.00
CA ARG A 48 -2.09 -9.11 -6.81
C ARG A 48 -1.92 -7.61 -7.10
N MET A 49 -1.50 -6.82 -6.10
CA MET A 49 -1.23 -5.38 -6.28
C MET A 49 -0.06 -5.13 -7.22
N THR A 50 1.02 -5.92 -7.10
CA THR A 50 2.18 -5.85 -7.99
C THR A 50 1.80 -6.16 -9.44
N GLU A 51 1.08 -7.24 -9.66
CA GLU A 51 0.56 -7.64 -10.97
C GLU A 51 -0.33 -6.54 -11.57
N PHE A 52 -1.25 -6.00 -10.78
CA PHE A 52 -2.10 -4.89 -11.19
C PHE A 52 -1.30 -3.67 -11.66
N VAL A 53 -0.26 -3.27 -10.92
CA VAL A 53 0.62 -2.14 -11.28
C VAL A 53 1.33 -2.39 -12.61
N LEU A 54 1.84 -3.61 -12.81
CA LEU A 54 2.58 -3.98 -14.01
C LEU A 54 1.68 -4.11 -15.23
N GLU A 55 0.53 -4.76 -15.09
CA GLU A 55 -0.44 -4.98 -16.16
C GLU A 55 -1.05 -3.67 -16.66
N ASN A 56 -1.43 -2.79 -15.73
CA ASN A 56 -2.03 -1.50 -16.05
C ASN A 56 -1.00 -0.42 -16.40
N ASN A 57 0.29 -0.74 -16.38
CA ASN A 57 1.35 0.22 -16.67
C ASN A 57 1.28 1.50 -15.82
N ILE A 58 1.07 1.33 -14.50
CA ILE A 58 1.13 2.47 -13.56
C ILE A 58 2.57 2.97 -13.52
N ASP A 59 2.83 4.20 -13.93
CA ASP A 59 4.19 4.71 -14.13
C ASP A 59 4.92 4.98 -12.82
N VAL A 60 4.24 5.61 -11.88
CA VAL A 60 4.75 5.92 -10.55
C VAL A 60 3.86 5.26 -9.52
N LEU A 61 4.44 4.58 -8.55
CA LEU A 61 3.72 4.01 -7.43
C LEU A 61 4.22 4.62 -6.12
N THR A 62 3.29 5.00 -5.26
CA THR A 62 3.53 5.29 -3.86
C THR A 62 2.67 4.37 -3.01
N PHE A 63 3.09 4.14 -1.78
CA PHE A 63 2.32 3.34 -0.85
C PHE A 63 2.30 4.01 0.53
N GLY A 64 1.30 3.63 1.33
CA GLY A 64 1.24 3.97 2.74
C GLY A 64 0.65 2.80 3.51
N ILE A 65 1.14 2.58 4.72
CA ILE A 65 0.57 1.58 5.63
C ILE A 65 -0.73 2.15 6.19
N ASN A 66 -1.76 1.34 6.25
CA ASN A 66 -3.07 1.73 6.77
C ASN A 66 -2.94 2.25 8.21
N CYS A 67 -3.10 3.56 8.39
CA CYS A 67 -2.91 4.24 9.66
C CYS A 67 -4.24 4.76 10.20
N PRO A 68 -4.69 4.29 11.37
CA PRO A 68 -5.91 4.78 12.01
C PRO A 68 -5.63 6.12 12.70
N PHE A 69 -5.62 7.21 11.95
CA PHE A 69 -5.45 8.53 12.55
C PHE A 69 -6.54 8.83 13.58
N PRO A 70 -6.20 9.43 14.74
CA PRO A 70 -7.17 9.81 15.76
C PRO A 70 -8.36 10.58 15.18
N ILE A 71 -9.55 10.42 15.77
CA ILE A 71 -10.84 11.00 15.36
C ILE A 71 -11.42 10.47 14.03
N THR A 72 -10.71 9.59 13.30
CA THR A 72 -11.29 8.98 12.10
C THR A 72 -12.22 7.81 12.45
N ALA A 73 -13.16 7.49 11.55
CA ALA A 73 -14.02 6.31 11.71
C ALA A 73 -13.20 5.00 11.81
N LEU A 74 -12.09 4.91 11.09
CA LEU A 74 -11.17 3.79 11.17
C LEU A 74 -10.59 3.65 12.57
N TYR A 75 -10.12 4.76 13.17
CA TYR A 75 -9.59 4.76 14.53
C TYR A 75 -10.63 4.24 15.53
N HIS A 76 -11.84 4.82 15.52
CA HIS A 76 -12.89 4.43 16.44
C HIS A 76 -13.28 2.96 16.32
N ARG A 77 -13.34 2.44 15.09
CA ARG A 77 -13.62 1.03 14.84
C ARG A 77 -12.51 0.13 15.40
N LEU A 78 -11.25 0.39 15.03
CA LEU A 78 -10.11 -0.44 15.47
C LEU A 78 -9.88 -0.33 16.98
N ASP A 79 -10.21 0.81 17.56
CA ASP A 79 -10.14 0.99 19.01
C ASP A 79 -11.20 0.18 19.75
N ALA A 80 -12.45 0.20 19.28
CA ALA A 80 -13.52 -0.63 19.80
C ALA A 80 -13.21 -2.13 19.68
N GLU A 81 -12.55 -2.55 18.59
CA GLU A 81 -12.06 -3.89 18.36
C GLU A 81 -10.80 -4.24 19.16
N LYS A 82 -10.24 -3.30 19.94
CA LYS A 82 -8.99 -3.44 20.72
C LYS A 82 -7.79 -3.85 19.86
N ARG A 83 -7.75 -3.39 18.63
CA ARG A 83 -6.69 -3.71 17.67
C ARG A 83 -5.56 -2.70 17.66
N ILE A 84 -5.78 -1.46 18.11
CA ILE A 84 -4.71 -0.45 18.21
C ILE A 84 -3.84 -0.78 19.41
N PHE A 85 -2.55 -0.95 19.23
CA PHE A 85 -1.59 -1.23 20.30
C PHE A 85 -0.66 -0.07 20.62
N ARG A 86 -0.70 1.03 19.85
CA ARG A 86 0.05 2.28 20.10
C ARG A 86 -0.92 3.39 20.46
N LYS A 87 -1.16 3.57 21.76
CA LYS A 87 -2.13 4.54 22.29
C LYS A 87 -1.58 5.50 23.33
N ASN A 88 -0.29 5.41 23.63
CA ASN A 88 0.34 6.27 24.64
C ASN A 88 0.68 7.61 23.99
N TYR A 89 -0.26 8.56 24.05
CA TYR A 89 -0.06 9.91 23.52
C TYR A 89 0.55 10.84 24.58
N PRO A 90 1.51 11.72 24.19
CA PRO A 90 1.94 12.01 22.82
C PRO A 90 3.06 11.10 22.29
N GLU A 91 3.61 10.18 23.08
CA GLU A 91 4.81 9.40 22.78
C GLU A 91 4.65 8.53 21.54
N ASP A 92 3.46 7.98 21.31
CA ASP A 92 3.18 7.11 20.15
C ASP A 92 2.81 7.88 18.87
N TRP A 93 2.64 9.21 18.92
CA TRP A 93 2.28 10.01 17.74
C TRP A 93 3.29 9.89 16.59
N LYS A 94 4.57 9.70 16.91
CA LYS A 94 5.64 9.54 15.93
C LYS A 94 5.49 8.33 15.01
N TYR A 95 4.62 7.39 15.38
CA TYR A 95 4.36 6.17 14.60
C TYR A 95 3.10 6.28 13.72
N TYR A 96 2.35 7.38 13.82
CA TYR A 96 1.15 7.60 13.01
C TYR A 96 1.49 8.38 11.73
N ASP A 97 2.40 7.83 10.93
CA ASP A 97 3.03 8.47 9.77
C ASP A 97 2.82 7.72 8.45
N THR A 98 1.98 6.67 8.46
CA THR A 98 1.76 5.76 7.32
C THR A 98 2.97 4.89 6.92
N ALA A 99 4.06 4.94 7.69
CA ALA A 99 5.26 4.11 7.52
C ALA A 99 5.39 3.02 8.59
N HIS A 100 4.53 3.06 9.61
CA HIS A 100 4.53 2.12 10.74
C HIS A 100 3.20 1.39 10.85
N VAL A 101 3.26 0.13 11.30
CA VAL A 101 2.08 -0.65 11.66
C VAL A 101 1.76 -0.37 13.13
N VAL A 102 0.64 0.29 13.41
CA VAL A 102 0.21 0.68 14.76
C VAL A 102 -1.02 -0.08 15.25
N HIS A 103 -1.56 -0.96 14.42
CA HIS A 103 -2.71 -1.78 14.75
C HIS A 103 -2.53 -3.21 14.23
N ARG A 104 -3.27 -4.15 14.81
CA ARG A 104 -3.21 -5.56 14.40
C ARG A 104 -3.91 -5.76 13.06
N LEU A 105 -3.23 -6.43 12.14
CA LEU A 105 -3.78 -6.92 10.89
C LEU A 105 -4.68 -8.15 11.16
N VAL A 106 -5.63 -8.45 10.30
CA VAL A 106 -6.61 -9.54 10.51
C VAL A 106 -6.20 -10.81 9.79
N ASP A 107 -5.95 -10.69 8.51
CA ASP A 107 -5.80 -11.84 7.61
C ASP A 107 -4.33 -12.16 7.28
N MET A 108 -3.38 -11.51 7.95
CA MET A 108 -1.96 -11.78 7.87
C MET A 108 -1.24 -11.39 9.16
N ASN A 109 -0.11 -12.02 9.44
CA ASN A 109 0.78 -11.60 10.50
C ASN A 109 1.78 -10.53 10.02
N LEU A 110 2.58 -9.98 10.93
CA LEU A 110 3.50 -8.90 10.59
C LEU A 110 4.67 -9.36 9.72
N GLU A 111 5.13 -10.60 9.91
CA GLU A 111 6.21 -11.18 9.10
C GLU A 111 5.75 -11.32 7.64
N GLU A 112 4.55 -11.89 7.42
CA GLU A 112 3.92 -11.99 6.10
C GLU A 112 3.72 -10.60 5.46
N PHE A 113 3.41 -9.57 6.26
CA PHE A 113 3.29 -8.20 5.79
C PHE A 113 4.64 -7.66 5.30
N ILE A 114 5.71 -7.84 6.07
CA ILE A 114 7.07 -7.39 5.73
C ILE A 114 7.58 -8.13 4.48
N GLU A 115 7.36 -9.46 4.42
CA GLU A 115 7.69 -10.26 3.24
C GLU A 115 6.94 -9.81 1.99
N GLY A 116 5.64 -9.50 2.13
CA GLY A 116 4.82 -8.97 1.05
C GLY A 116 5.31 -7.61 0.55
N MET A 117 5.70 -6.71 1.45
CA MET A 117 6.31 -5.44 1.07
C MET A 117 7.65 -5.66 0.35
N GLN A 118 8.50 -6.59 0.84
CA GLN A 118 9.75 -6.94 0.16
C GLN A 118 9.49 -7.47 -1.25
N TYR A 119 8.48 -8.34 -1.42
CA TYR A 119 8.07 -8.82 -2.73
C TYR A 119 7.72 -7.67 -3.70
N MET A 120 6.93 -6.69 -3.24
CA MET A 120 6.61 -5.51 -4.05
C MET A 120 7.86 -4.71 -4.43
N TYR A 121 8.77 -4.49 -3.48
CA TYR A 121 10.02 -3.80 -3.74
C TYR A 121 10.84 -4.52 -4.81
N ASP A 122 11.05 -5.82 -4.66
CA ASP A 122 11.87 -6.62 -5.56
C ASP A 122 11.32 -6.61 -7.00
N HIS A 123 10.01 -6.63 -7.16
CA HIS A 123 9.37 -6.70 -8.48
C HIS A 123 9.13 -5.35 -9.15
N LEU A 124 9.02 -4.27 -8.36
CA LEU A 124 8.69 -2.95 -8.89
C LEU A 124 9.90 -2.00 -8.95
N TYR A 125 10.86 -2.14 -8.03
CA TYR A 125 11.91 -1.14 -7.84
C TYR A 125 13.32 -1.69 -7.90
N ALA A 126 13.57 -2.90 -7.37
CA ALA A 126 14.91 -3.45 -7.29
C ALA A 126 15.56 -3.70 -8.66
N GLY A 127 16.88 -3.56 -8.71
CA GLY A 127 17.67 -3.82 -9.91
C GLY A 127 17.23 -2.95 -11.10
N ASP A 128 16.94 -3.61 -12.22
CA ASP A 128 16.52 -2.93 -13.45
C ASP A 128 15.00 -2.76 -13.60
N ASN A 129 14.18 -3.20 -12.63
CA ASN A 129 12.73 -3.21 -12.77
C ASN A 129 12.15 -1.80 -12.95
N LEU A 130 12.63 -0.82 -12.20
CA LEU A 130 12.22 0.58 -12.40
C LEU A 130 12.60 1.09 -13.80
N ARG A 131 13.78 0.72 -14.32
CA ARG A 131 14.22 1.10 -15.68
C ARG A 131 13.37 0.43 -16.76
N LEU A 132 12.97 -0.82 -16.56
CA LEU A 132 12.07 -1.51 -17.47
C LEU A 132 10.68 -0.86 -17.52
N ARG A 133 10.13 -0.49 -16.38
CA ARG A 133 8.89 0.27 -16.29
C ARG A 133 9.01 1.63 -16.98
N PHE A 134 10.10 2.35 -16.75
CA PHE A 134 10.36 3.62 -17.45
C PHE A 134 10.44 3.46 -18.97
N ARG A 135 11.10 2.40 -19.47
CA ARG A 135 11.12 2.12 -20.91
C ARG A 135 9.72 1.88 -21.44
N LYS A 136 8.88 1.16 -20.70
CA LYS A 136 7.48 0.92 -21.07
C LYS A 136 6.69 2.24 -21.11
N SER A 137 6.86 3.12 -20.12
CA SER A 137 6.26 4.47 -20.13
C SER A 137 6.71 5.29 -21.34
N LEU A 138 8.02 5.28 -21.66
CA LEU A 138 8.52 5.95 -22.88
C LEU A 138 7.92 5.40 -24.17
N GLN A 139 7.69 4.10 -24.27
CA GLN A 139 7.03 3.49 -25.43
C GLN A 139 5.56 3.90 -25.52
N THR A 140 4.89 4.01 -24.39
CA THR A 140 3.46 4.31 -24.31
C THR A 140 3.16 5.78 -24.56
N ILE A 141 3.87 6.70 -23.88
CA ILE A 141 3.57 8.14 -23.91
C ILE A 141 4.64 9.00 -24.57
N GLY A 142 5.80 8.42 -24.89
CA GLY A 142 6.98 9.15 -25.36
C GLY A 142 6.96 9.56 -26.84
N SER A 143 5.86 9.43 -27.57
CA SER A 143 5.72 9.83 -28.98
C SER A 143 5.88 11.34 -29.17
N THR A 144 5.58 12.14 -28.17
CA THR A 144 5.70 13.61 -28.18
C THR A 144 6.81 14.07 -27.22
N THR A 145 7.29 15.31 -27.43
CA THR A 145 8.24 15.96 -26.48
C THR A 145 7.63 16.09 -25.09
N HIS A 146 6.35 16.41 -25.00
CA HIS A 146 5.62 16.51 -23.74
C HIS A 146 5.56 15.16 -23.02
N GLY A 147 5.17 14.10 -23.70
CA GLY A 147 5.14 12.74 -23.13
C GLY A 147 6.50 12.26 -22.66
N LYS A 148 7.59 12.54 -23.43
CA LYS A 148 8.96 12.24 -23.00
C LYS A 148 9.32 12.93 -21.68
N ARG A 149 8.98 14.21 -21.54
CA ARG A 149 9.22 14.98 -20.30
C ARG A 149 8.45 14.39 -19.12
N ASN A 150 7.19 14.00 -19.34
CA ASN A 150 6.37 13.39 -18.31
C ASN A 150 6.91 12.02 -17.89
N ALA A 151 7.32 11.17 -18.83
CA ALA A 151 7.96 9.88 -18.53
C ALA A 151 9.25 10.07 -17.71
N MET A 152 10.10 11.04 -18.08
CA MET A 152 11.31 11.39 -17.32
C MET A 152 11.00 11.87 -15.92
N PHE A 153 9.96 12.68 -15.75
CA PHE A 153 9.49 13.11 -14.43
C PHE A 153 9.04 11.90 -13.59
N GLY A 154 8.21 11.02 -14.15
CA GLY A 154 7.76 9.80 -13.47
C GLY A 154 8.92 8.91 -13.04
N PHE A 155 9.92 8.72 -13.92
CA PHE A 155 11.12 7.95 -13.59
C PHE A 155 11.91 8.57 -12.42
N ARG A 156 12.08 9.88 -12.41
CA ARG A 156 12.77 10.58 -11.33
C ARG A 156 12.03 10.40 -10.00
N VAL A 157 10.74 10.65 -9.98
CA VAL A 157 9.92 10.46 -8.78
C VAL A 157 9.99 8.99 -8.31
N GLY A 158 9.87 8.02 -9.22
CA GLY A 158 10.01 6.61 -8.88
C GLY A 158 11.38 6.27 -8.30
N SER A 159 12.47 6.91 -8.79
CA SER A 159 13.82 6.73 -8.23
C SER A 159 13.95 7.28 -6.82
N ASP A 160 13.33 8.43 -6.54
CA ASP A 160 13.33 9.01 -5.19
C ASP A 160 12.57 8.10 -4.19
N TRP A 161 11.52 7.41 -4.66
CA TRP A 161 10.75 6.47 -3.84
C TRP A 161 11.48 5.19 -3.49
N ILE A 162 12.55 4.79 -4.21
CA ILE A 162 13.38 3.64 -3.85
C ILE A 162 13.91 3.79 -2.42
N GLN A 163 14.54 4.92 -2.13
CA GLN A 163 15.12 5.16 -0.80
C GLN A 163 14.06 5.19 0.29
N VAL A 164 12.90 5.77 0.02
CA VAL A 164 11.78 5.79 0.97
C VAL A 164 11.30 4.37 1.26
N PHE A 165 11.15 3.55 0.22
CA PHE A 165 10.69 2.16 0.37
C PHE A 165 11.69 1.32 1.17
N GLU A 166 12.99 1.40 0.83
CA GLU A 166 14.06 0.72 1.54
C GLU A 166 14.09 1.11 3.02
N GLN A 167 13.98 2.40 3.32
CA GLN A 167 13.98 2.89 4.70
C GLN A 167 12.77 2.38 5.50
N VAL A 168 11.59 2.34 4.89
CA VAL A 168 10.40 1.79 5.55
C VAL A 168 10.57 0.31 5.84
N LEU A 169 11.05 -0.47 4.87
CA LEU A 169 11.33 -1.90 5.06
C LEU A 169 12.36 -2.15 6.16
N GLU A 170 13.45 -1.41 6.16
CA GLU A 170 14.49 -1.52 7.18
C GLU A 170 13.94 -1.19 8.58
N ASN A 171 13.21 -0.09 8.70
CA ASN A 171 12.58 0.30 9.96
C ASN A 171 11.61 -0.77 10.49
N LEU A 172 10.76 -1.32 9.62
CA LEU A 172 9.81 -2.37 10.01
C LEU A 172 10.54 -3.62 10.51
N ARG A 173 11.62 -4.02 9.84
CA ARG A 173 12.45 -5.17 10.27
C ARG A 173 13.14 -4.92 11.59
N LEU A 174 13.79 -3.78 11.76
CA LEU A 174 14.44 -3.41 13.01
C LEU A 174 13.46 -3.41 14.19
N LEU A 175 12.28 -2.87 14.00
CA LEU A 175 11.24 -2.85 15.03
C LEU A 175 10.67 -4.26 15.28
N TYR A 176 10.55 -5.10 14.26
CA TYR A 176 10.15 -6.50 14.40
C TYR A 176 11.19 -7.30 15.17
N ASP A 177 12.46 -7.21 14.79
CA ASP A 177 13.58 -7.95 15.39
C ASP A 177 13.82 -7.52 16.84
N SER A 178 13.56 -6.25 17.19
CA SER A 178 13.70 -5.78 18.57
C SER A 178 12.73 -6.45 19.54
N GLY A 179 11.60 -6.96 19.03
CA GLY A 179 10.55 -7.59 19.82
C GLY A 179 9.77 -6.66 20.74
N ASP A 180 10.29 -5.45 21.02
CA ASP A 180 9.70 -4.51 21.96
C ASP A 180 8.54 -3.70 21.38
N TYR A 181 8.68 -3.30 20.12
CA TYR A 181 7.66 -2.48 19.45
C TYR A 181 6.34 -3.23 19.28
N TYR A 182 6.42 -4.50 18.87
CA TYR A 182 5.27 -5.34 18.57
C TYR A 182 4.86 -6.29 19.70
N LYS A 183 5.49 -6.20 20.87
CA LYS A 183 5.17 -7.09 22.02
C LYS A 183 3.70 -7.11 22.41
N ASP A 184 3.03 -5.98 22.26
CA ASP A 184 1.61 -5.87 22.58
C ASP A 184 0.73 -6.51 21.51
N TRP A 185 1.21 -6.65 20.29
CA TRP A 185 0.55 -7.43 19.25
C TRP A 185 0.43 -8.90 19.66
N TYR A 186 1.55 -9.50 20.08
CA TYR A 186 1.59 -10.92 20.42
C TYR A 186 0.85 -11.23 21.73
N LYS A 187 0.87 -10.33 22.71
CA LYS A 187 0.17 -10.52 23.99
C LYS A 187 -1.36 -10.50 23.84
N SER A 188 -1.88 -9.88 22.80
CA SER A 188 -3.33 -9.75 22.60
C SER A 188 -3.88 -10.77 21.60
N SER A 189 -3.12 -11.78 21.21
CA SER A 189 -3.54 -12.87 20.29
C SER A 189 -4.70 -13.74 20.81
N ALA A 190 -5.24 -13.46 21.99
CA ALA A 190 -6.43 -14.12 22.55
C ALA A 190 -7.77 -13.47 22.15
N VAL A 191 -7.77 -12.45 21.29
CA VAL A 191 -9.02 -11.84 20.81
C VAL A 191 -9.40 -12.48 19.49
N THR A 192 -10.25 -13.49 19.57
CA THR A 192 -11.01 -14.02 18.43
C THR A 192 -11.81 -12.86 17.82
N VAL A 193 -11.45 -12.45 16.61
CA VAL A 193 -12.29 -11.54 15.82
C VAL A 193 -13.59 -12.28 15.55
N PRO A 194 -14.77 -11.75 15.88
CA PRO A 194 -16.02 -12.38 15.51
C PRO A 194 -16.05 -12.48 13.99
N SER A 195 -16.11 -13.71 13.48
CA SER A 195 -16.35 -13.93 12.05
C SER A 195 -17.68 -13.27 11.69
N GLU A 196 -17.69 -12.34 10.75
CA GLU A 196 -18.92 -11.82 10.13
C GLU A 196 -19.61 -12.94 9.32
N LYS A 197 -20.07 -13.98 10.01
CA LYS A 197 -21.03 -14.94 9.50
C LYS A 197 -22.28 -14.83 10.35
N GLY A 198 -23.25 -14.09 9.85
CA GLY A 198 -24.60 -14.10 10.40
C GLY A 198 -25.24 -12.73 10.62
N VAL A 199 -25.40 -11.94 9.58
CA VAL A 199 -26.54 -11.05 9.49
C VAL A 199 -27.40 -11.55 8.36
N ALA A 200 -28.33 -12.43 8.71
CA ALA A 200 -29.47 -12.74 7.86
C ALA A 200 -30.29 -11.43 7.76
N VAL A 201 -30.43 -10.93 6.56
CA VAL A 201 -31.36 -9.86 6.24
C VAL A 201 -32.73 -10.51 6.20
N SER A 202 -33.54 -10.23 7.20
CA SER A 202 -35.00 -10.43 7.14
C SER A 202 -35.66 -9.21 6.52
#